data_04efd89a438357915b8f7731bbb88e47
#
_entry.id   04efd89a438357915b8f7731bbb88e47
#
_cell.length_a   1.000
_cell.length_b   1.000
_cell.length_c   1.000
_cell.angle_alpha   90.00
_cell.angle_beta   90.00
_cell.angle_gamma   90.00
#
_symmetry.space_group_name_H-M   'P 1'
#
loop_
_entity.id
_entity.type
_entity.pdbx_description
1 polymer ?
#
loop_
_entity_poly.entity_id
_entity_poly.type
_entity_poly.pdbx_seq_one_letter_code
_entity_poly.pdbx_strand_id
1 'polypeptide(L)'
;MKIESVNVTVFTYPTRRVSDSAGHSHPGEESLAKMAMLTITAEDGSKGYSFAPPEVVRPFVVNAFFRKVLVGQDAFNRERIWQDLVHWQRGSAHQLTERALSFVEQALWDLAGRKLNLPVWKLIGGYRDRVPAYGSTMCGDELKGGLSTPDEYAQFAETLVARGYKAIKLHTWMPPVAFAPNPKMDVKACAAVREAVGPDIDLMIDGYHWYSRTEALYIGKELEKLNFAWFEEPMEEESM
;
A
#
# COMPACT_ATOMS: atom_id res chain seq x y z
N MET A 1 13.50 -12.76 25.26
CA MET A 1 13.38 -11.30 25.49
C MET A 1 11.92 -11.01 25.75
N LYS A 2 11.53 -10.79 27.01
CA LYS A 2 10.11 -10.59 27.38
C LYS A 2 9.63 -9.20 26.98
N ILE A 3 8.39 -9.14 26.53
CA ILE A 3 7.68 -7.90 26.27
C ILE A 3 7.20 -7.30 27.59
N GLU A 4 7.64 -6.09 27.90
CA GLU A 4 7.26 -5.33 29.07
C GLU A 4 5.97 -4.53 28.84
N SER A 5 5.87 -3.87 27.69
CA SER A 5 4.73 -3.01 27.39
C SER A 5 4.39 -2.92 25.92
N VAL A 6 3.11 -2.59 25.65
CA VAL A 6 2.58 -2.30 24.32
C VAL A 6 1.80 -1.01 24.38
N ASN A 7 2.18 -0.01 23.60
CA ASN A 7 1.59 1.31 23.63
C ASN A 7 1.24 1.79 22.21
N VAL A 8 0.27 2.70 22.13
CA VAL A 8 -0.05 3.40 20.89
C VAL A 8 0.03 4.90 21.11
N THR A 9 0.69 5.58 20.21
CA THR A 9 0.75 7.05 20.17
C THR A 9 0.12 7.52 18.87
N VAL A 10 -0.90 8.37 18.96
CA VAL A 10 -1.49 9.01 17.78
C VAL A 10 -0.87 10.38 17.62
N PHE A 11 -0.43 10.68 16.40
CA PHE A 11 0.18 11.97 16.06
C PHE A 11 -0.35 12.49 14.73
N THR A 12 -0.14 13.77 14.48
CA THR A 12 -0.46 14.43 13.22
C THR A 12 0.81 14.76 12.46
N TYR A 13 0.72 14.74 11.12
CA TYR A 13 1.81 15.14 10.24
C TYR A 13 1.27 15.90 9.02
N PRO A 14 2.04 16.84 8.46
CA PRO A 14 1.62 17.57 7.27
C PRO A 14 1.61 16.63 6.06
N THR A 15 0.59 16.76 5.23
CA THR A 15 0.47 16.04 3.97
C THR A 15 -0.11 16.96 2.90
N ARG A 16 0.19 16.66 1.63
CA ARG A 16 -0.43 17.30 0.46
C ARG A 16 -1.24 16.28 -0.35
N ARG A 17 -1.68 15.21 0.30
CA ARG A 17 -2.56 14.22 -0.29
C ARG A 17 -3.96 14.36 0.28
N VAL A 18 -4.95 14.28 -0.61
CA VAL A 18 -6.35 14.11 -0.25
C VAL A 18 -6.79 12.74 -0.73
N SER A 19 -7.73 12.13 -0.02
CA SER A 19 -8.34 10.88 -0.48
C SER A 19 -9.78 11.17 -0.91
N ASP A 20 -10.19 10.57 -2.00
CA ASP A 20 -11.58 10.58 -2.44
C ASP A 20 -12.44 9.58 -1.65
N SER A 21 -13.71 9.48 -1.96
CA SER A 21 -14.66 8.58 -1.31
C SER A 21 -14.37 7.10 -1.54
N ALA A 22 -13.63 6.76 -2.59
CA ALA A 22 -13.19 5.39 -2.89
C ALA A 22 -11.83 5.06 -2.27
N GLY A 23 -11.16 6.04 -1.62
CA GLY A 23 -9.89 5.87 -0.94
C GLY A 23 -8.65 6.09 -1.81
N HIS A 24 -8.81 6.56 -3.05
CA HIS A 24 -7.69 6.91 -3.90
C HIS A 24 -7.00 8.18 -3.38
N SER A 25 -5.69 8.26 -3.59
CA SER A 25 -4.90 9.42 -3.18
C SER A 25 -4.64 10.36 -4.34
N HIS A 26 -4.96 11.63 -4.16
CA HIS A 26 -4.76 12.69 -5.12
C HIS A 26 -3.88 13.79 -4.55
N PRO A 27 -3.24 14.62 -5.40
CA PRO A 27 -2.61 15.85 -4.95
C PRO A 27 -3.63 16.78 -4.30
N GLY A 28 -3.22 17.49 -3.24
CA GLY A 28 -4.10 18.43 -2.55
C GLY A 28 -3.33 19.56 -1.87
N GLU A 29 -4.06 20.48 -1.30
CA GLU A 29 -3.49 21.49 -0.44
C GLU A 29 -2.90 20.87 0.83
N GLU A 30 -1.99 21.60 1.48
CA GLU A 30 -1.40 21.13 2.73
C GLU A 30 -2.46 20.98 3.84
N SER A 31 -2.51 19.80 4.40
CA SER A 31 -3.44 19.41 5.45
C SER A 31 -2.74 18.58 6.52
N LEU A 32 -3.40 18.33 7.65
CA LEU A 32 -2.88 17.46 8.70
C LEU A 32 -3.55 16.08 8.64
N ALA A 33 -2.77 15.07 8.32
CA ALA A 33 -3.19 13.68 8.46
C ALA A 33 -2.87 13.14 9.87
N LYS A 34 -3.56 12.07 10.26
CA LYS A 34 -3.31 11.36 11.53
C LYS A 34 -2.69 9.99 11.27
N MET A 35 -1.80 9.59 12.15
CA MET A 35 -1.20 8.26 12.16
C MET A 35 -1.06 7.75 13.58
N ALA A 36 -1.19 6.45 13.76
CA ALA A 36 -0.90 5.77 15.01
C ALA A 36 0.45 5.06 14.89
N MET A 37 1.28 5.18 15.91
CA MET A 37 2.51 4.42 16.07
C MET A 37 2.30 3.41 17.19
N LEU A 38 2.32 2.13 16.85
CA LEU A 38 2.38 1.04 17.83
C LEU A 38 3.83 0.87 18.28
N THR A 39 4.04 0.81 19.59
CA THR A 39 5.35 0.58 20.18
C THR A 39 5.29 -0.64 21.09
N ILE A 40 6.14 -1.63 20.81
CA ILE A 40 6.37 -2.78 21.69
C ILE A 40 7.72 -2.58 22.37
N THR A 41 7.73 -2.59 23.71
CA THR A 41 8.95 -2.41 24.50
C THR A 41 9.25 -3.71 25.24
N ALA A 42 10.50 -4.16 25.18
CA ALA A 42 11.00 -5.30 25.93
C ALA A 42 11.60 -4.87 27.28
N GLU A 43 11.73 -5.81 28.24
CA GLU A 43 12.27 -5.58 29.60
C GLU A 43 13.68 -4.97 29.61
N ASP A 44 14.46 -5.15 28.55
CA ASP A 44 15.81 -4.58 28.40
C ASP A 44 15.80 -3.18 27.76
N GLY A 45 14.63 -2.59 27.56
CA GLY A 45 14.44 -1.28 26.95
C GLY A 45 14.46 -1.26 25.43
N SER A 46 14.70 -2.40 24.76
CA SER A 46 14.62 -2.50 23.30
C SER A 46 13.19 -2.21 22.82
N LYS A 47 13.04 -1.53 21.69
CA LYS A 47 11.73 -1.13 21.16
C LYS A 47 11.60 -1.52 19.69
N GLY A 48 10.39 -1.94 19.33
CA GLY A 48 9.96 -2.12 17.94
C GLY A 48 8.72 -1.29 17.65
N TYR A 49 8.60 -0.87 16.40
CA TYR A 49 7.58 0.07 15.96
C TYR A 49 6.86 -0.42 14.71
N SER A 50 5.60 -0.05 14.61
CA SER A 50 4.85 -0.07 13.34
C SER A 50 3.93 1.15 13.25
N PHE A 51 3.56 1.52 12.02
CA PHE A 51 2.72 2.69 11.76
C PHE A 51 1.43 2.25 11.09
N ALA A 52 0.30 2.73 11.58
CA ALA A 52 -1.03 2.32 11.17
C ALA A 52 -1.99 3.51 11.08
N PRO A 53 -3.07 3.40 10.29
CA PRO A 53 -4.21 4.29 10.43
C PRO A 53 -4.77 4.22 11.88
N PRO A 54 -5.12 5.35 12.51
CA PRO A 54 -5.54 5.37 13.91
C PRO A 54 -6.81 4.55 14.20
N GLU A 55 -7.65 4.36 13.20
CA GLU A 55 -8.87 3.54 13.29
C GLU A 55 -8.56 2.04 13.36
N VAL A 56 -7.40 1.60 12.88
CA VAL A 56 -6.99 0.19 12.91
C VAL A 56 -6.34 -0.16 14.25
N VAL A 57 -5.41 0.67 14.73
CA VAL A 57 -4.68 0.46 15.99
C VAL A 57 -5.12 1.49 17.03
N ARG A 58 -6.36 1.32 17.50
CA ARG A 58 -6.97 2.19 18.51
C ARG A 58 -6.47 1.87 19.92
N PRO A 59 -6.44 2.84 20.85
CA PRO A 59 -6.10 2.58 22.27
C PRO A 59 -6.93 1.46 22.89
N PHE A 60 -8.21 1.35 22.52
CA PHE A 60 -9.08 0.26 22.96
C PHE A 60 -8.55 -1.10 22.51
N VAL A 61 -8.20 -1.27 21.23
CA VAL A 61 -7.68 -2.54 20.68
C VAL A 61 -6.38 -2.93 21.38
N VAL A 62 -5.48 -1.97 21.59
CA VAL A 62 -4.23 -2.19 22.32
C VAL A 62 -4.49 -2.65 23.74
N ASN A 63 -5.38 -1.99 24.48
CA ASN A 63 -5.67 -2.32 25.86
C ASN A 63 -6.46 -3.62 26.02
N ALA A 64 -7.47 -3.83 25.17
CA ALA A 64 -8.36 -4.98 25.28
C ALA A 64 -7.73 -6.29 24.80
N PHE A 65 -6.83 -6.22 23.81
CA PHE A 65 -6.29 -7.41 23.14
C PHE A 65 -4.77 -7.46 23.18
N PHE A 66 -4.06 -6.49 22.59
CA PHE A 66 -2.61 -6.62 22.42
C PHE A 66 -1.85 -6.73 23.72
N ARG A 67 -2.14 -5.90 24.71
CA ARG A 67 -1.48 -5.96 26.02
C ARG A 67 -1.69 -7.30 26.71
N LYS A 68 -2.90 -7.84 26.63
CA LYS A 68 -3.25 -9.11 27.30
C LYS A 68 -2.53 -10.30 26.70
N VAL A 69 -2.28 -10.27 25.39
CA VAL A 69 -1.65 -11.39 24.69
C VAL A 69 -0.13 -11.24 24.71
N LEU A 70 0.40 -10.03 24.52
CA LEU A 70 1.82 -9.82 24.29
C LEU A 70 2.65 -9.65 25.57
N VAL A 71 2.14 -8.95 26.58
CA VAL A 71 2.93 -8.63 27.77
C VAL A 71 3.31 -9.92 28.50
N GLY A 72 4.61 -10.05 28.81
CA GLY A 72 5.22 -11.24 29.41
C GLY A 72 5.61 -12.35 28.45
N GLN A 73 5.17 -12.29 27.17
CA GLN A 73 5.60 -13.23 26.13
C GLN A 73 7.04 -12.92 25.68
N ASP A 74 7.73 -13.95 25.18
CA ASP A 74 9.00 -13.73 24.49
C ASP A 74 8.76 -13.18 23.11
N ALA A 75 9.29 -11.97 22.83
CA ALA A 75 9.11 -11.26 21.55
C ALA A 75 9.64 -12.07 20.35
N PHE A 76 10.53 -13.03 20.55
CA PHE A 76 11.02 -13.89 19.47
C PHE A 76 10.06 -15.05 19.14
N ASN A 77 9.10 -15.35 20.00
CA ASN A 77 8.08 -16.36 19.75
C ASN A 77 6.92 -15.79 18.91
N ARG A 78 7.25 -15.13 17.79
CA ARG A 78 6.28 -14.41 16.94
C ARG A 78 5.15 -15.29 16.45
N GLU A 79 5.44 -16.50 16.00
CA GLU A 79 4.43 -17.44 15.53
C GLU A 79 3.43 -17.78 16.64
N ARG A 80 3.90 -18.02 17.85
CA ARG A 80 3.02 -18.27 18.99
C ARG A 80 2.13 -17.06 19.29
N ILE A 81 2.72 -15.85 19.32
CA ILE A 81 1.96 -14.61 19.54
C ILE A 81 0.91 -14.43 18.44
N TRP A 82 1.25 -14.71 17.19
CA TRP A 82 0.33 -14.66 16.06
C TRP A 82 -0.86 -15.62 16.27
N GLN A 83 -0.61 -16.89 16.62
CA GLN A 83 -1.65 -17.88 16.84
C GLN A 83 -2.56 -17.48 18.03
N ASP A 84 -1.99 -16.98 19.11
CA ASP A 84 -2.75 -16.47 20.24
C ASP A 84 -3.66 -15.29 19.84
N LEU A 85 -3.16 -14.35 19.05
CA LEU A 85 -3.94 -13.21 18.54
C LEU A 85 -5.06 -13.66 17.59
N VAL A 86 -4.79 -14.59 16.67
CA VAL A 86 -5.81 -15.17 15.78
C VAL A 86 -6.90 -15.90 16.58
N HIS A 87 -6.52 -16.58 17.65
CA HIS A 87 -7.50 -17.20 18.54
C HIS A 87 -8.43 -16.15 19.17
N TRP A 88 -7.87 -15.04 19.67
CA TRP A 88 -8.63 -13.94 20.23
C TRP A 88 -9.50 -13.20 19.20
N GLN A 89 -9.07 -13.16 17.93
CA GLN A 89 -9.80 -12.54 16.84
C GLN A 89 -11.24 -13.07 16.73
N ARG A 90 -11.42 -14.39 16.86
CA ARG A 90 -12.73 -15.05 16.75
C ARG A 90 -13.76 -14.54 17.75
N GLY A 91 -13.31 -14.18 18.96
CA GLY A 91 -14.17 -13.67 20.04
C GLY A 91 -14.24 -12.14 20.11
N SER A 92 -13.58 -11.42 19.21
CA SER A 92 -13.42 -9.95 19.29
C SER A 92 -14.57 -9.14 18.69
N ALA A 93 -15.64 -9.78 18.16
CA ALA A 93 -16.73 -9.13 17.45
C ALA A 93 -16.20 -8.16 16.35
N HIS A 94 -15.25 -8.62 15.54
CA HIS A 94 -14.58 -7.88 14.45
C HIS A 94 -13.75 -6.66 14.89
N GLN A 95 -13.50 -6.48 16.17
CA GLN A 95 -12.67 -5.36 16.65
C GLN A 95 -11.17 -5.61 16.48
N LEU A 96 -10.75 -6.88 16.54
CA LEU A 96 -9.39 -7.31 16.24
C LEU A 96 -9.33 -7.82 14.79
N THR A 97 -9.04 -6.93 13.87
CA THR A 97 -8.96 -7.26 12.44
C THR A 97 -7.61 -7.87 12.07
N GLU A 98 -7.54 -8.61 10.98
CA GLU A 98 -6.26 -9.12 10.43
C GLU A 98 -5.28 -7.97 10.16
N ARG A 99 -5.78 -6.84 9.69
CA ARG A 99 -4.99 -5.63 9.50
C ARG A 99 -4.38 -5.15 10.82
N ALA A 100 -5.10 -5.23 11.93
CA ALA A 100 -4.57 -4.87 13.25
C ALA A 100 -3.49 -5.87 13.72
N LEU A 101 -3.67 -7.17 13.44
CA LEU A 101 -2.67 -8.19 13.74
C LEU A 101 -1.36 -7.95 12.96
N SER A 102 -1.44 -7.59 11.69
CA SER A 102 -0.25 -7.33 10.86
C SER A 102 0.65 -6.23 11.42
N PHE A 103 0.08 -5.20 12.06
CA PHE A 103 0.87 -4.16 12.69
C PHE A 103 1.60 -4.63 13.95
N VAL A 104 1.03 -5.57 14.69
CA VAL A 104 1.73 -6.22 15.82
C VAL A 104 2.93 -7.01 15.29
N GLU A 105 2.72 -7.79 14.24
CA GLU A 105 3.79 -8.60 13.65
C GLU A 105 4.92 -7.74 13.10
N GLN A 106 4.60 -6.68 12.38
CA GLN A 106 5.59 -5.70 11.90
C GLN A 106 6.41 -5.11 13.05
N ALA A 107 5.77 -4.71 14.16
CA ALA A 107 6.46 -4.17 15.31
C ALA A 107 7.37 -5.21 16.00
N LEU A 108 6.97 -6.49 16.03
CA LEU A 108 7.80 -7.58 16.55
C LEU A 108 9.01 -7.86 15.66
N TRP A 109 8.85 -7.79 14.33
CA TRP A 109 9.97 -7.90 13.39
C TRP A 109 10.94 -6.72 13.51
N ASP A 110 10.43 -5.49 13.65
CA ASP A 110 11.26 -4.30 13.87
C ASP A 110 12.04 -4.41 15.20
N LEU A 111 11.37 -4.87 16.27
CA LEU A 111 12.01 -5.12 17.57
C LEU A 111 13.17 -6.13 17.45
N ALA A 112 12.91 -7.26 16.77
CA ALA A 112 13.94 -8.28 16.55
C ALA A 112 15.11 -7.74 15.72
N GLY A 113 14.83 -7.01 14.64
CA GLY A 113 15.82 -6.38 13.78
C GLY A 113 16.71 -5.41 14.54
N ARG A 114 16.11 -4.52 15.32
CA ARG A 114 16.82 -3.55 16.16
C ARG A 114 17.66 -4.25 17.24
N LYS A 115 17.10 -5.24 17.90
CA LYS A 115 17.82 -5.99 18.94
C LYS A 115 19.03 -6.73 18.41
N LEU A 116 18.93 -7.33 17.24
CA LEU A 116 20.00 -8.10 16.59
C LEU A 116 20.91 -7.22 15.73
N ASN A 117 20.61 -5.94 15.58
CA ASN A 117 21.26 -5.01 14.66
C ASN A 117 21.33 -5.54 13.22
N LEU A 118 20.22 -6.13 12.77
CA LEU A 118 20.07 -6.68 11.44
C LEU A 118 18.80 -6.15 10.77
N PRO A 119 18.83 -5.84 9.48
CA PRO A 119 17.62 -5.51 8.76
C PRO A 119 16.70 -6.73 8.66
N VAL A 120 15.38 -6.50 8.70
CA VAL A 120 14.37 -7.57 8.72
C VAL A 120 14.53 -8.54 7.55
N TRP A 121 14.87 -8.05 6.34
CA TRP A 121 15.06 -8.92 5.18
C TRP A 121 16.16 -10.00 5.38
N LYS A 122 17.18 -9.71 6.19
CA LYS A 122 18.19 -10.72 6.57
C LYS A 122 17.65 -11.72 7.59
N LEU A 123 16.80 -11.26 8.52
CA LEU A 123 16.20 -12.15 9.52
C LEU A 123 15.24 -13.18 8.91
N ILE A 124 14.56 -12.81 7.83
CA ILE A 124 13.66 -13.72 7.11
C ILE A 124 14.37 -14.60 6.07
N GLY A 125 15.72 -14.60 6.05
CA GLY A 125 16.49 -15.43 5.13
C GLY A 125 16.81 -14.73 3.82
N GLY A 126 17.37 -13.54 3.87
CA GLY A 126 17.61 -12.64 2.73
C GLY A 126 18.22 -13.30 1.50
N TYR A 127 17.48 -13.24 0.39
CA TYR A 127 17.92 -13.72 -0.91
C TYR A 127 18.45 -12.58 -1.80
N ARG A 128 17.85 -11.38 -1.70
CA ARG A 128 18.22 -10.20 -2.48
C ARG A 128 18.46 -9.00 -1.56
N ASP A 129 19.46 -8.21 -1.87
CA ASP A 129 19.74 -6.93 -1.23
C ASP A 129 19.15 -5.74 -2.00
N ARG A 130 18.75 -5.97 -3.25
CA ARG A 130 18.09 -5.00 -4.14
C ARG A 130 16.93 -5.65 -4.87
N VAL A 131 15.83 -4.91 -4.99
CA VAL A 131 14.64 -5.32 -5.73
C VAL A 131 14.36 -4.26 -6.78
N PRO A 132 14.13 -4.64 -8.07
CA PRO A 132 13.63 -3.70 -9.07
C PRO A 132 12.32 -3.07 -8.62
N ALA A 133 12.19 -1.76 -8.85
CA ALA A 133 10.98 -1.03 -8.53
C ALA A 133 10.45 -0.32 -9.78
N TYR A 134 9.13 -0.26 -9.90
CA TYR A 134 8.49 0.59 -10.88
C TYR A 134 8.02 1.91 -10.24
N GLY A 135 7.93 2.96 -11.05
CA GLY A 135 7.21 4.17 -10.68
C GLY A 135 5.71 3.95 -10.88
N SER A 136 4.90 4.20 -9.85
CA SER A 136 3.45 4.15 -9.98
C SER A 136 2.91 5.55 -10.20
N THR A 137 1.97 5.72 -11.15
CA THR A 137 1.21 6.96 -11.25
C THR A 137 0.18 7.02 -10.13
N MET A 138 -0.32 8.21 -9.84
CA MET A 138 -1.56 8.35 -9.08
C MET A 138 -2.75 7.98 -9.97
N CYS A 139 -3.90 7.72 -9.37
CA CYS A 139 -5.16 7.64 -10.11
C CYS A 139 -5.44 8.97 -10.84
N GLY A 140 -6.06 8.86 -12.00
CA GLY A 140 -6.52 10.03 -12.74
C GLY A 140 -7.60 10.80 -11.95
N ASP A 141 -7.60 12.09 -12.12
CA ASP A 141 -8.57 12.99 -11.49
C ASP A 141 -8.98 14.14 -12.42
N GLU A 142 -9.84 15.02 -11.95
CA GLU A 142 -10.26 16.23 -12.66
C GLU A 142 -9.66 17.50 -12.04
N LEU A 143 -8.66 17.35 -11.15
CA LEU A 143 -8.06 18.44 -10.39
C LEU A 143 -6.93 19.09 -11.20
N LYS A 144 -6.82 20.40 -11.09
CA LYS A 144 -5.70 21.13 -11.70
C LYS A 144 -4.37 20.70 -11.08
N GLY A 145 -3.47 20.20 -11.93
CA GLY A 145 -2.16 19.68 -11.50
C GLY A 145 -2.19 18.20 -11.05
N GLY A 146 -3.33 17.55 -11.23
CA GLY A 146 -3.47 16.10 -11.17
C GLY A 146 -3.18 15.45 -12.54
N LEU A 147 -3.74 14.26 -12.76
CA LEU A 147 -3.63 13.51 -14.01
C LEU A 147 -5.00 13.50 -14.71
N SER A 148 -5.36 14.64 -15.32
CA SER A 148 -6.70 14.86 -15.90
C SER A 148 -6.78 14.51 -17.39
N THR A 149 -5.63 14.41 -18.08
CA THR A 149 -5.54 14.15 -19.52
C THR A 149 -4.46 13.13 -19.85
N PRO A 150 -4.54 12.45 -21.01
CA PRO A 150 -3.47 11.59 -21.52
C PRO A 150 -2.10 12.25 -21.57
N ASP A 151 -2.03 13.54 -21.94
CA ASP A 151 -0.78 14.27 -22.02
C ASP A 151 -0.13 14.51 -20.65
N GLU A 152 -0.95 14.75 -19.61
CA GLU A 152 -0.45 14.87 -18.24
C GLU A 152 0.09 13.53 -17.71
N TYR A 153 -0.51 12.39 -18.08
CA TYR A 153 0.07 11.07 -17.82
C TYR A 153 1.41 10.90 -18.52
N ALA A 154 1.54 11.28 -19.78
CA ALA A 154 2.78 11.23 -20.54
C ALA A 154 3.87 12.05 -19.87
N GLN A 155 3.59 13.32 -19.54
CA GLN A 155 4.52 14.22 -18.86
C GLN A 155 4.95 13.68 -17.48
N PHE A 156 4.00 13.12 -16.71
CA PHE A 156 4.32 12.53 -15.42
C PHE A 156 5.22 11.30 -15.58
N ALA A 157 4.96 10.45 -16.58
CA ALA A 157 5.79 9.30 -16.89
C ALA A 157 7.23 9.70 -17.26
N GLU A 158 7.42 10.75 -18.04
CA GLU A 158 8.75 11.32 -18.35
C GLU A 158 9.50 11.71 -17.06
N THR A 159 8.80 12.29 -16.07
CA THR A 159 9.43 12.63 -14.77
C THR A 159 9.89 11.38 -14.03
N LEU A 160 9.17 10.25 -14.12
CA LEU A 160 9.58 8.99 -13.52
C LEU A 160 10.81 8.40 -14.23
N VAL A 161 10.85 8.44 -15.55
CA VAL A 161 12.03 8.04 -16.33
C VAL A 161 13.24 8.90 -15.98
N ALA A 162 13.07 10.20 -15.85
CA ALA A 162 14.14 11.12 -15.45
C ALA A 162 14.69 10.83 -14.03
N ARG A 163 13.85 10.25 -13.15
CA ARG A 163 14.26 9.74 -11.82
C ARG A 163 14.97 8.39 -11.86
N GLY A 164 15.08 7.76 -13.04
CA GLY A 164 15.79 6.49 -13.24
C GLY A 164 14.92 5.24 -13.19
N TYR A 165 13.60 5.35 -13.07
CA TYR A 165 12.70 4.20 -13.17
C TYR A 165 12.78 3.59 -14.58
N LYS A 166 12.81 2.26 -14.64
CA LYS A 166 12.82 1.46 -15.86
C LYS A 166 11.49 0.79 -16.14
N ALA A 167 10.56 0.91 -15.20
CA ALA A 167 9.22 0.40 -15.32
C ALA A 167 8.23 1.38 -14.70
N ILE A 168 7.01 1.48 -15.25
CA ILE A 168 5.97 2.40 -14.81
C ILE A 168 4.63 1.66 -14.80
N LYS A 169 3.89 1.74 -13.68
CA LYS A 169 2.52 1.26 -13.58
C LYS A 169 1.55 2.42 -13.58
N LEU A 170 0.61 2.42 -14.52
CA LEU A 170 -0.44 3.41 -14.62
C LEU A 170 -1.64 2.98 -13.77
N HIS A 171 -2.21 3.94 -13.05
CA HIS A 171 -3.59 3.91 -12.59
C HIS A 171 -4.33 4.97 -13.40
N THR A 172 -5.38 4.58 -14.13
CA THR A 172 -6.14 5.51 -14.94
C THR A 172 -7.28 6.14 -14.13
N TRP A 173 -8.28 6.68 -14.79
CA TRP A 173 -9.42 7.30 -14.11
C TRP A 173 -10.35 6.23 -13.54
N MET A 174 -10.69 6.39 -12.27
CA MET A 174 -11.57 5.49 -11.53
C MET A 174 -12.74 6.27 -10.95
N PRO A 175 -13.90 5.64 -10.71
CA PRO A 175 -14.94 6.28 -9.90
C PRO A 175 -14.34 6.77 -8.56
N PRO A 176 -14.73 7.95 -8.04
CA PRO A 176 -15.90 8.73 -8.42
C PRO A 176 -15.71 9.77 -9.54
N VAL A 177 -14.64 9.72 -10.31
CA VAL A 177 -14.49 10.60 -11.50
C VAL A 177 -15.68 10.36 -12.43
N ALA A 178 -16.38 11.44 -12.84
CA ALA A 178 -17.71 11.36 -13.44
C ALA A 178 -17.78 10.56 -14.76
N PHE A 179 -16.70 10.52 -15.54
CA PHE A 179 -16.63 9.77 -16.79
C PHE A 179 -16.01 8.38 -16.67
N ALA A 180 -15.53 8.01 -15.48
CA ALA A 180 -14.87 6.72 -15.25
C ALA A 180 -15.87 5.60 -14.87
N PRO A 181 -15.61 4.34 -15.24
CA PRO A 181 -14.51 3.93 -16.09
C PRO A 181 -14.70 4.34 -17.56
N ASN A 182 -13.60 4.65 -18.25
CA ASN A 182 -13.66 5.00 -19.67
C ASN A 182 -12.53 4.30 -20.47
N PRO A 183 -12.76 3.06 -20.91
CA PRO A 183 -11.74 2.24 -21.58
C PRO A 183 -11.04 2.90 -22.75
N LYS A 184 -11.75 3.74 -23.52
CA LYS A 184 -11.18 4.44 -24.66
C LYS A 184 -10.24 5.56 -24.25
N MET A 185 -10.56 6.25 -23.16
CA MET A 185 -9.70 7.30 -22.61
C MET A 185 -8.48 6.69 -21.95
N ASP A 186 -8.66 5.59 -21.25
CA ASP A 186 -7.59 4.85 -20.57
C ASP A 186 -6.57 4.32 -21.58
N VAL A 187 -7.03 3.76 -22.70
CA VAL A 187 -6.14 3.33 -23.80
C VAL A 187 -5.41 4.53 -24.42
N LYS A 188 -6.04 5.70 -24.55
CA LYS A 188 -5.34 6.90 -25.02
C LYS A 188 -4.23 7.33 -24.06
N ALA A 189 -4.46 7.28 -22.77
CA ALA A 189 -3.42 7.58 -21.78
C ALA A 189 -2.26 6.57 -21.87
N CYS A 190 -2.56 5.28 -22.01
CA CYS A 190 -1.55 4.24 -22.21
C CYS A 190 -0.72 4.49 -23.49
N ALA A 191 -1.37 4.87 -24.59
CA ALA A 191 -0.70 5.18 -25.85
C ALA A 191 0.20 6.42 -25.73
N ALA A 192 -0.30 7.50 -25.12
CA ALA A 192 0.47 8.72 -24.90
C ALA A 192 1.71 8.47 -24.01
N VAL A 193 1.57 7.68 -22.96
CA VAL A 193 2.70 7.30 -22.11
C VAL A 193 3.71 6.47 -22.91
N ARG A 194 3.27 5.46 -23.67
CA ARG A 194 4.18 4.65 -24.49
C ARG A 194 4.95 5.50 -25.51
N GLU A 195 4.29 6.43 -26.14
CA GLU A 195 4.93 7.36 -27.10
C GLU A 195 5.99 8.22 -26.41
N ALA A 196 5.67 8.78 -25.24
CA ALA A 196 6.56 9.66 -24.49
C ALA A 196 7.81 8.96 -23.93
N VAL A 197 7.65 7.75 -23.36
CA VAL A 197 8.75 7.07 -22.67
C VAL A 197 9.54 6.11 -23.57
N GLY A 198 9.07 5.85 -24.80
CA GLY A 198 9.72 4.95 -25.76
C GLY A 198 9.57 3.47 -25.45
N PRO A 199 10.17 2.58 -26.27
CA PRO A 199 9.94 1.13 -26.21
C PRO A 199 10.70 0.43 -25.07
N ASP A 200 11.72 1.05 -24.48
CA ASP A 200 12.64 0.43 -23.54
C ASP A 200 12.15 0.51 -22.07
N ILE A 201 11.02 1.15 -21.83
CA ILE A 201 10.39 1.22 -20.50
C ILE A 201 9.28 0.18 -20.40
N ASP A 202 9.35 -0.66 -19.37
CA ASP A 202 8.28 -1.61 -19.06
C ASP A 202 7.05 -0.85 -18.57
N LEU A 203 5.91 -1.05 -19.23
CA LEU A 203 4.65 -0.42 -18.85
C LEU A 203 3.66 -1.45 -18.34
N MET A 204 2.94 -1.09 -17.30
CA MET A 204 1.86 -1.84 -16.70
C MET A 204 0.66 -0.93 -16.47
N ILE A 205 -0.53 -1.51 -16.40
CA ILE A 205 -1.74 -0.80 -15.99
C ILE A 205 -2.44 -1.57 -14.88
N ASP A 206 -3.02 -0.85 -13.95
CA ASP A 206 -3.85 -1.35 -12.88
C ASP A 206 -5.29 -0.86 -13.07
N GLY A 207 -6.21 -1.82 -13.27
CA GLY A 207 -7.64 -1.57 -13.56
C GLY A 207 -8.49 -1.45 -12.31
N TYR A 208 -7.96 -1.78 -11.13
CA TYR A 208 -8.61 -1.66 -9.83
C TYR A 208 -10.04 -2.26 -9.81
N HIS A 209 -10.24 -3.41 -10.49
CA HIS A 209 -11.51 -4.17 -10.60
C HIS A 209 -12.70 -3.48 -11.30
N TRP A 210 -12.52 -2.32 -11.90
CA TRP A 210 -13.64 -1.49 -12.38
C TRP A 210 -14.20 -1.85 -13.74
N TYR A 211 -13.49 -2.61 -14.58
CA TYR A 211 -13.96 -2.89 -15.92
C TYR A 211 -14.86 -4.12 -15.96
N SER A 212 -15.85 -4.07 -16.85
CA SER A 212 -16.55 -5.28 -17.26
C SER A 212 -15.63 -6.21 -18.07
N ARG A 213 -15.99 -7.48 -18.18
CA ARG A 213 -15.22 -8.45 -18.97
C ARG A 213 -14.99 -8.00 -20.43
N THR A 214 -16.00 -7.38 -21.05
CA THR A 214 -15.89 -6.88 -22.44
C THR A 214 -14.90 -5.72 -22.54
N GLU A 215 -14.93 -4.80 -21.59
CA GLU A 215 -14.01 -3.67 -21.52
C GLU A 215 -12.59 -4.12 -21.22
N ALA A 216 -12.41 -5.03 -20.28
CA ALA A 216 -11.11 -5.62 -19.97
C ALA A 216 -10.47 -6.31 -21.18
N LEU A 217 -11.26 -7.06 -21.95
CA LEU A 217 -10.80 -7.68 -23.20
C LEU A 217 -10.44 -6.65 -24.28
N TYR A 218 -11.19 -5.56 -24.37
CA TYR A 218 -10.87 -4.47 -25.30
C TYR A 218 -9.54 -3.81 -24.91
N ILE A 219 -9.41 -3.42 -23.64
CA ILE A 219 -8.17 -2.78 -23.12
C ILE A 219 -6.99 -3.74 -23.32
N GLY A 220 -7.10 -5.01 -22.92
CA GLY A 220 -6.02 -5.99 -23.05
C GLY A 220 -5.49 -6.12 -24.47
N LYS A 221 -6.35 -6.12 -25.49
CA LYS A 221 -5.95 -6.14 -26.90
C LYS A 221 -5.20 -4.90 -27.33
N GLU A 222 -5.56 -3.74 -26.82
CA GLU A 222 -4.85 -2.48 -27.10
C GLU A 222 -3.50 -2.42 -26.36
N LEU A 223 -3.45 -2.90 -25.11
CA LEU A 223 -2.21 -2.98 -24.33
C LEU A 223 -1.18 -3.91 -24.98
N GLU A 224 -1.62 -5.02 -25.58
CA GLU A 224 -0.77 -5.94 -26.33
C GLU A 224 -0.07 -5.21 -27.51
N LYS A 225 -0.79 -4.39 -28.26
CA LYS A 225 -0.23 -3.56 -29.35
C LYS A 225 0.78 -2.53 -28.84
N LEU A 226 0.56 -2.03 -27.61
CA LEU A 226 1.42 -1.05 -26.94
C LEU A 226 2.59 -1.69 -26.17
N ASN A 227 2.72 -3.03 -26.22
CA ASN A 227 3.74 -3.80 -25.53
C ASN A 227 3.76 -3.52 -24.00
N PHE A 228 2.60 -3.58 -23.36
CA PHE A 228 2.49 -3.54 -21.90
C PHE A 228 2.84 -4.89 -21.30
N ALA A 229 3.54 -4.88 -20.17
CA ALA A 229 4.02 -6.10 -19.51
C ALA A 229 2.90 -6.88 -18.81
N TRP A 230 1.96 -6.17 -18.17
CA TRP A 230 0.75 -6.79 -17.59
C TRP A 230 -0.40 -5.80 -17.43
N PHE A 231 -1.58 -6.38 -17.24
CA PHE A 231 -2.82 -5.70 -16.86
C PHE A 231 -3.27 -6.27 -15.52
N GLU A 232 -3.15 -5.48 -14.46
CA GLU A 232 -3.45 -5.81 -13.06
C GLU A 232 -4.93 -5.57 -12.78
N GLU A 233 -5.56 -6.47 -12.05
CA GLU A 233 -6.94 -6.34 -11.55
C GLU A 233 -7.93 -5.78 -12.58
N PRO A 234 -8.03 -6.38 -13.77
CA PRO A 234 -8.85 -5.82 -14.85
C PRO A 234 -10.34 -5.77 -14.53
N MET A 235 -10.84 -6.68 -13.70
CA MET A 235 -12.24 -6.84 -13.33
C MET A 235 -12.34 -7.55 -11.98
N GLU A 236 -13.53 -7.59 -11.38
CA GLU A 236 -13.77 -8.35 -10.15
C GLU A 236 -13.44 -9.84 -10.34
N GLU A 237 -12.83 -10.47 -9.33
CA GLU A 237 -12.35 -11.86 -9.39
C GLU A 237 -13.50 -12.84 -9.65
N GLU A 238 -14.69 -12.57 -9.13
CA GLU A 238 -15.89 -13.40 -9.35
C GLU A 238 -16.38 -13.37 -10.80
N SER A 239 -15.88 -12.43 -11.60
CA SER A 239 -16.24 -12.25 -13.02
C SER A 239 -15.30 -12.96 -14.00
N MET A 240 -14.24 -13.63 -13.50
CA MET A 240 -13.24 -14.32 -14.32
C MET A 240 -13.67 -15.73 -14.75
#